data_309134c54d921fd483cbea81207bdb9d
#
_entry.id   309134c54d921fd483cbea81207bdb9d
#
_cell.length_a   1.000
_cell.length_b   1.000
_cell.length_c   1.000
_cell.angle_alpha   90.00
_cell.angle_beta   90.00
_cell.angle_gamma   90.00
#
_symmetry.space_group_name_H-M   'P 1'
#
loop_
_entity.id
_entity.type
_entity.pdbx_description
1 polymer ?
#
loop_
_entity_poly.entity_id
_entity_poly.type
_entity_poly.pdbx_seq_one_letter_code
_entity_poly.pdbx_strand_id
1 'polypeptide(L)'
;EKIPLHPTKVNILWQKNSYDQPNLAPWFKNKSNHHKYDWYVFNSHWNFEKFRMMFGIPTEKCVVIKNGIDTIPKAAPYEEGKPIKIIHQNTPWRGLSVLLGAMQLVKNPLISLDVYSSTEVYGKRFYEENDHNYKELYQQAEALPNVNYIGYKSNDYIKSNMHKYNMYVYPSIFEETSCISLLEAMAGGLYCITTNLGALFETGAEFPMYIVYDDNHRRLAEKFGYGIEAAA
;
A
#
# COMPACT_ATOMS: atom_id res chain seq x y z
N GLU A 1 3.70 24.48 0.19
CA GLU A 1 4.67 25.51 0.60
C GLU A 1 6.07 24.93 0.51
N LYS A 2 6.99 25.68 -0.11
CA LYS A 2 8.40 25.29 -0.13
C LYS A 2 9.03 25.75 1.18
N ILE A 3 9.44 24.81 2.01
CA ILE A 3 10.20 25.13 3.21
C ILE A 3 11.55 25.72 2.77
N PRO A 4 11.91 26.93 3.17
CA PRO A 4 13.18 27.53 2.79
C PRO A 4 14.35 26.76 3.40
N LEU A 5 15.42 26.58 2.64
CA LEU A 5 16.64 25.94 3.13
C LEU A 5 17.30 26.85 4.19
N HIS A 6 17.79 26.23 5.25
CA HIS A 6 18.47 26.98 6.31
C HIS A 6 19.94 27.20 5.94
N PRO A 7 20.47 28.42 6.01
CA PRO A 7 21.82 28.72 5.52
C PRO A 7 22.97 28.11 6.34
N THR A 8 22.73 27.78 7.62
CA THR A 8 23.77 27.29 8.56
C THR A 8 23.46 25.97 9.24
N LYS A 9 22.32 25.33 8.89
CA LYS A 9 21.94 24.01 9.45
C LYS A 9 21.93 22.96 8.35
N VAL A 10 22.01 21.69 8.73
CA VAL A 10 21.87 20.57 7.83
C VAL A 10 20.47 20.55 7.24
N ASN A 11 20.39 20.54 5.92
CA ASN A 11 19.15 20.44 5.17
C ASN A 11 18.98 19.03 4.65
N ILE A 12 17.92 18.35 5.08
CA ILE A 12 17.61 16.98 4.72
C ILE A 12 16.33 16.95 3.88
N LEU A 13 16.37 16.31 2.72
CA LEU A 13 15.18 15.98 1.97
C LEU A 13 14.79 14.53 2.25
N TRP A 14 13.68 14.33 2.98
CA TRP A 14 13.14 13.01 3.21
C TRP A 14 12.13 12.67 2.11
N GLN A 15 12.56 11.82 1.18
CA GLN A 15 11.79 11.46 0.00
C GLN A 15 10.97 10.19 0.26
N LYS A 16 9.64 10.36 0.30
CA LYS A 16 8.67 9.27 0.51
C LYS A 16 7.81 9.00 -0.72
N ASN A 17 7.81 9.91 -1.69
CA ASN A 17 7.03 9.78 -2.92
C ASN A 17 7.81 9.05 -3.99
N SER A 18 7.09 8.51 -5.00
CA SER A 18 7.71 7.86 -6.15
C SER A 18 8.40 8.88 -7.08
N TYR A 19 9.37 8.38 -7.84
CA TYR A 19 10.22 9.15 -8.76
C TYR A 19 9.47 9.78 -9.94
N ASP A 20 8.34 9.19 -10.32
CA ASP A 20 7.54 9.54 -11.49
C ASP A 20 6.48 10.63 -11.23
N GLN A 21 6.37 11.10 -10.00
CA GLN A 21 5.36 12.11 -9.68
C GLN A 21 5.58 13.43 -10.42
N PRO A 22 4.53 13.97 -11.10
CA PRO A 22 4.66 15.14 -11.97
C PRO A 22 5.21 16.40 -11.30
N ASN A 23 4.94 16.58 -10.02
CA ASN A 23 5.41 17.72 -9.23
C ASN A 23 6.84 17.57 -8.70
N LEU A 24 7.39 16.36 -8.70
CA LEU A 24 8.73 16.05 -8.21
C LEU A 24 9.76 15.89 -9.33
N ALA A 25 9.44 15.14 -10.37
CA ALA A 25 10.35 14.80 -11.45
C ALA A 25 11.06 16.03 -12.07
N PRO A 26 10.40 17.17 -12.35
CA PRO A 26 11.08 18.34 -12.90
C PRO A 26 12.18 18.91 -11.99
N TRP A 27 11.97 18.85 -10.65
CA TRP A 27 12.97 19.34 -9.69
C TRP A 27 14.23 18.47 -9.71
N PHE A 28 14.07 17.12 -9.72
CA PHE A 28 15.18 16.17 -9.74
C PHE A 28 15.88 16.09 -11.10
N LYS A 29 15.19 16.32 -12.22
CA LYS A 29 15.80 16.40 -13.56
C LYS A 29 16.83 17.55 -13.66
N ASN A 30 16.66 18.63 -12.90
CA ASN A 30 17.63 19.70 -12.85
C ASN A 30 18.75 19.36 -11.88
N LYS A 31 19.89 18.88 -12.39
CA LYS A 31 21.06 18.46 -11.61
C LYS A 31 21.62 19.55 -10.69
N SER A 32 21.45 20.84 -11.03
CA SER A 32 21.87 21.96 -10.15
C SER A 32 21.13 21.96 -8.80
N ASN A 33 19.96 21.32 -8.71
CA ASN A 33 19.22 21.19 -7.49
C ASN A 33 19.81 20.12 -6.54
N HIS A 34 20.60 19.16 -7.05
CA HIS A 34 21.15 18.07 -6.25
C HIS A 34 22.13 18.52 -5.17
N HIS A 35 22.67 19.75 -5.29
CA HIS A 35 23.58 20.31 -4.28
C HIS A 35 22.86 21.09 -3.18
N LYS A 36 21.54 21.32 -3.32
CA LYS A 36 20.75 22.14 -2.39
C LYS A 36 20.51 21.47 -1.03
N TYR A 37 20.55 20.16 -0.99
CA TYR A 37 20.41 19.40 0.25
C TYR A 37 21.75 18.76 0.63
N ASP A 38 21.97 18.67 1.93
CA ASP A 38 23.14 17.98 2.50
C ASP A 38 22.93 16.47 2.43
N TRP A 39 21.68 16.02 2.68
CA TRP A 39 21.30 14.60 2.66
C TRP A 39 19.95 14.37 2.00
N TYR A 40 19.84 13.20 1.35
CA TYR A 40 18.62 12.63 0.81
C TYR A 40 18.29 11.35 1.59
N VAL A 41 17.13 11.30 2.23
CA VAL A 41 16.67 10.12 2.95
C VAL A 41 15.54 9.46 2.17
N PHE A 42 15.68 8.17 1.88
CA PHE A 42 14.67 7.37 1.18
C PHE A 42 14.07 6.34 2.14
N ASN A 43 12.82 5.97 1.92
CA ASN A 43 12.09 5.01 2.75
C ASN A 43 12.29 3.55 2.34
N SER A 44 13.00 3.28 1.24
CA SER A 44 13.40 1.95 0.77
C SER A 44 14.60 2.02 -0.16
N HIS A 45 15.31 0.92 -0.32
CA HIS A 45 16.36 0.78 -1.33
C HIS A 45 15.78 0.84 -2.74
N TRP A 46 14.58 0.24 -2.95
CA TRP A 46 13.89 0.35 -4.22
C TRP A 46 13.65 1.81 -4.63
N ASN A 47 13.15 2.65 -3.70
CA ASN A 47 12.90 4.06 -3.98
C ASN A 47 14.22 4.82 -4.24
N PHE A 48 15.25 4.57 -3.43
CA PHE A 48 16.59 5.13 -3.65
C PHE A 48 17.14 4.77 -5.04
N GLU A 49 17.10 3.49 -5.44
CA GLU A 49 17.59 3.04 -6.74
C GLU A 49 16.83 3.67 -7.91
N LYS A 50 15.50 3.83 -7.81
CA LYS A 50 14.72 4.52 -8.84
C LYS A 50 15.19 5.97 -9.01
N PHE A 51 15.39 6.72 -7.92
CA PHE A 51 15.91 8.09 -7.99
C PHE A 51 17.34 8.15 -8.53
N ARG A 52 18.19 7.22 -8.11
CA ARG A 52 19.57 7.11 -8.63
C ARG A 52 19.60 6.87 -10.14
N MET A 53 18.82 5.90 -10.61
CA MET A 53 18.77 5.54 -12.02
C MET A 53 18.14 6.63 -12.90
N MET A 54 17.06 7.24 -12.44
CA MET A 54 16.30 8.21 -13.24
C MET A 54 16.91 9.61 -13.25
N PHE A 55 17.56 10.02 -12.17
CA PHE A 55 18.02 11.40 -12.01
C PHE A 55 19.52 11.53 -11.78
N GLY A 56 20.24 10.44 -11.50
CA GLY A 56 21.69 10.49 -11.23
C GLY A 56 22.01 11.31 -9.99
N ILE A 57 21.24 11.14 -8.91
CA ILE A 57 21.47 11.84 -7.64
C ILE A 57 22.82 11.42 -7.01
N PRO A 58 23.48 12.30 -6.23
CA PRO A 58 24.76 12.00 -5.60
C PRO A 58 24.59 10.93 -4.51
N THR A 59 25.04 9.71 -4.78
CA THR A 59 24.84 8.54 -3.92
C THR A 59 25.50 8.67 -2.56
N GLU A 60 26.60 9.40 -2.48
CA GLU A 60 27.34 9.70 -1.23
C GLU A 60 26.53 10.56 -0.24
N LYS A 61 25.47 11.22 -0.73
CA LYS A 61 24.53 12.00 0.10
C LYS A 61 23.25 11.26 0.42
N CYS A 62 23.13 9.99 0.02
CA CYS A 62 21.88 9.24 0.15
C CYS A 62 21.93 8.26 1.31
N VAL A 63 20.84 8.18 2.06
CA VAL A 63 20.66 7.23 3.18
C VAL A 63 19.27 6.60 3.04
N VAL A 64 19.18 5.30 3.32
CA VAL A 64 17.88 4.61 3.41
C VAL A 64 17.52 4.45 4.88
N ILE A 65 16.37 5.03 5.27
CA ILE A 65 15.76 4.86 6.59
C ILE A 65 14.36 4.35 6.37
N LYS A 66 14.14 3.07 6.65
CA LYS A 66 12.85 2.41 6.45
C LYS A 66 11.79 2.99 7.39
N ASN A 67 10.50 2.91 6.97
CA ASN A 67 9.40 3.30 7.82
C ASN A 67 9.31 2.39 9.05
N GLY A 68 9.04 2.98 10.21
CA GLY A 68 8.62 2.28 11.42
C GLY A 68 7.10 2.33 11.57
N ILE A 69 6.58 1.46 12.41
CA ILE A 69 5.18 1.44 12.83
C ILE A 69 5.08 1.32 14.35
N ASP A 70 3.93 1.71 14.89
CA ASP A 70 3.58 1.45 16.28
C ASP A 70 3.29 -0.03 16.53
N THR A 71 3.24 -0.41 17.79
CA THR A 71 2.82 -1.76 18.19
C THR A 71 1.36 -2.01 17.78
N ILE A 72 1.10 -3.14 17.16
CA ILE A 72 -0.23 -3.57 16.71
C ILE A 72 -0.71 -4.75 17.58
N PRO A 73 -1.97 -4.76 18.06
CA PRO A 73 -2.55 -5.92 18.72
C PRO A 73 -2.55 -7.13 17.78
N LYS A 74 -2.01 -8.25 18.24
CA LYS A 74 -1.92 -9.47 17.42
C LYS A 74 -3.26 -10.18 17.32
N ALA A 75 -3.57 -10.68 16.12
CA ALA A 75 -4.65 -11.64 15.91
C ALA A 75 -4.37 -12.96 16.66
N ALA A 76 -5.44 -13.62 17.08
CA ALA A 76 -5.34 -14.98 17.57
C ALA A 76 -4.95 -15.93 16.42
N PRO A 77 -4.27 -17.04 16.71
CA PRO A 77 -4.04 -18.08 15.70
C PRO A 77 -5.36 -18.51 15.06
N TYR A 78 -5.31 -18.75 13.75
CA TYR A 78 -6.49 -19.26 13.03
C TYR A 78 -6.84 -20.67 13.52
N GLU A 79 -8.11 -20.94 13.69
CA GLU A 79 -8.67 -22.25 14.01
C GLU A 79 -9.37 -22.81 12.75
N GLU A 80 -8.98 -24.02 12.34
CA GLU A 80 -9.55 -24.67 11.15
C GLU A 80 -11.09 -24.74 11.21
N GLY A 81 -11.73 -24.45 10.07
CA GLY A 81 -13.18 -24.46 9.94
C GLY A 81 -13.90 -23.22 10.49
N LYS A 82 -13.19 -22.24 11.02
CA LYS A 82 -13.75 -20.93 11.42
C LYS A 82 -13.83 -19.97 10.21
N PRO A 83 -14.71 -18.94 10.30
CA PRO A 83 -14.74 -17.89 9.29
C PRO A 83 -13.38 -17.20 9.13
N ILE A 84 -13.00 -16.93 7.89
CA ILE A 84 -11.79 -16.20 7.52
C ILE A 84 -12.17 -14.80 7.12
N LYS A 85 -11.66 -13.81 7.86
CA LYS A 85 -11.89 -12.40 7.60
C LYS A 85 -10.67 -11.76 6.95
N ILE A 86 -10.87 -11.24 5.76
CA ILE A 86 -9.87 -10.47 5.02
C ILE A 86 -10.09 -8.98 5.29
N ILE A 87 -9.00 -8.22 5.43
CA ILE A 87 -9.02 -6.76 5.44
C ILE A 87 -8.32 -6.20 4.21
N HIS A 88 -8.90 -5.14 3.63
CA HIS A 88 -8.28 -4.26 2.65
C HIS A 88 -8.43 -2.81 3.09
N GLN A 89 -7.31 -2.07 3.21
CA GLN A 89 -7.27 -0.72 3.78
C GLN A 89 -6.55 0.31 2.90
N ASN A 90 -6.43 0.02 1.61
CA ASN A 90 -5.73 0.88 0.67
C ASN A 90 -6.71 1.74 -0.14
N THR A 91 -6.21 2.84 -0.70
CA THR A 91 -7.02 3.72 -1.55
C THR A 91 -7.54 3.00 -2.81
N PRO A 92 -8.69 3.41 -3.37
CA PRO A 92 -9.38 2.62 -4.39
C PRO A 92 -8.56 2.38 -5.66
N TRP A 93 -7.73 3.33 -6.06
CA TRP A 93 -6.88 3.20 -7.28
C TRP A 93 -5.67 2.28 -7.12
N ARG A 94 -5.43 1.74 -5.92
CA ARG A 94 -4.27 0.88 -5.65
C ARG A 94 -4.55 -0.61 -5.76
N GLY A 95 -5.65 -0.99 -6.44
CA GLY A 95 -5.96 -2.39 -6.73
C GLY A 95 -7.28 -2.91 -6.17
N LEU A 96 -8.18 -2.06 -5.65
CA LEU A 96 -9.49 -2.49 -5.18
C LEU A 96 -10.28 -3.21 -6.27
N SER A 97 -10.26 -2.73 -7.52
CA SER A 97 -10.93 -3.38 -8.65
C SER A 97 -10.44 -4.81 -8.90
N VAL A 98 -9.14 -5.03 -8.75
CA VAL A 98 -8.53 -6.39 -8.87
C VAL A 98 -8.99 -7.27 -7.72
N LEU A 99 -9.04 -6.73 -6.49
CA LEU A 99 -9.50 -7.49 -5.33
C LEU A 99 -10.97 -7.89 -5.45
N LEU A 100 -11.84 -6.98 -5.89
CA LEU A 100 -13.25 -7.31 -6.11
C LEU A 100 -13.41 -8.38 -7.18
N GLY A 101 -12.64 -8.30 -8.27
CA GLY A 101 -12.58 -9.36 -9.28
C GLY A 101 -12.11 -10.71 -8.72
N ALA A 102 -11.15 -10.71 -7.81
CA ALA A 102 -10.71 -11.92 -7.11
C ALA A 102 -11.82 -12.49 -6.21
N MET A 103 -12.52 -11.63 -5.43
CA MET A 103 -13.60 -12.06 -4.54
C MET A 103 -14.81 -12.65 -5.27
N GLN A 104 -15.04 -12.29 -6.53
CA GLN A 104 -16.06 -12.95 -7.38
C GLN A 104 -15.73 -14.41 -7.68
N LEU A 105 -14.45 -14.78 -7.64
CA LEU A 105 -13.96 -16.12 -7.94
C LEU A 105 -13.83 -17.01 -6.68
N VAL A 106 -13.82 -16.38 -5.50
CA VAL A 106 -13.76 -17.08 -4.21
C VAL A 106 -15.06 -17.84 -3.97
N LYS A 107 -14.97 -19.15 -3.77
CA LYS A 107 -16.11 -20.06 -3.59
C LYS A 107 -16.31 -20.51 -2.15
N ASN A 108 -15.26 -20.45 -1.33
CA ASN A 108 -15.33 -20.84 0.07
C ASN A 108 -16.26 -19.87 0.84
N PRO A 109 -17.42 -20.33 1.35
CA PRO A 109 -18.40 -19.48 2.02
C PRO A 109 -17.94 -18.93 3.38
N LEU A 110 -16.84 -19.46 3.91
CA LEU A 110 -16.25 -18.97 5.16
C LEU A 110 -15.39 -17.72 4.96
N ILE A 111 -15.08 -17.35 3.71
CA ILE A 111 -14.23 -16.20 3.40
C ILE A 111 -15.08 -14.95 3.22
N SER A 112 -14.75 -13.89 3.94
CA SER A 112 -15.35 -12.56 3.80
C SER A 112 -14.28 -11.48 3.76
N LEU A 113 -14.60 -10.36 3.09
CA LEU A 113 -13.73 -9.20 2.93
C LEU A 113 -14.36 -7.94 3.51
N ASP A 114 -13.67 -7.28 4.41
CA ASP A 114 -13.98 -5.92 4.84
C ASP A 114 -13.11 -4.92 4.08
N VAL A 115 -13.75 -3.93 3.44
CA VAL A 115 -13.08 -2.92 2.60
C VAL A 115 -13.13 -1.56 3.29
N TYR A 116 -11.97 -1.11 3.76
CA TYR A 116 -11.72 0.23 4.30
C TYR A 116 -11.02 1.08 3.23
N SER A 117 -11.76 1.48 2.21
CA SER A 117 -11.21 2.20 1.06
C SER A 117 -11.98 3.47 0.80
N SER A 118 -11.29 4.60 0.73
CA SER A 118 -11.83 5.91 0.40
C SER A 118 -10.70 6.88 0.05
N THR A 119 -11.02 7.94 -0.64
CA THR A 119 -10.12 9.07 -0.88
C THR A 119 -10.01 10.00 0.33
N GLU A 120 -10.89 9.85 1.35
CA GLU A 120 -10.96 10.69 2.54
C GLU A 120 -9.68 10.65 3.40
N VAL A 121 -8.87 9.60 3.25
CA VAL A 121 -7.54 9.50 3.88
C VAL A 121 -6.62 10.69 3.56
N TYR A 122 -6.85 11.36 2.43
CA TYR A 122 -6.12 12.59 2.04
C TYR A 122 -6.81 13.89 2.47
N GLY A 123 -7.86 13.79 3.28
CA GLY A 123 -8.60 14.91 3.84
C GLY A 123 -9.85 15.30 3.04
N LYS A 124 -10.71 16.07 3.68
CA LYS A 124 -12.06 16.42 3.20
C LYS A 124 -12.07 17.02 1.79
N ARG A 125 -11.18 17.98 1.52
CA ARG A 125 -11.12 18.62 0.20
C ARG A 125 -10.81 17.62 -0.91
N PHE A 126 -9.83 16.72 -0.69
CA PHE A 126 -9.47 15.72 -1.69
C PHE A 126 -10.62 14.72 -1.90
N TYR A 127 -11.33 14.36 -0.85
CA TYR A 127 -12.52 13.54 -0.91
C TYR A 127 -13.63 14.18 -1.79
N GLU A 128 -13.98 15.42 -1.50
CA GLU A 128 -15.02 16.15 -2.24
C GLU A 128 -14.69 16.27 -3.74
N GLU A 129 -13.41 16.44 -4.08
CA GLU A 129 -12.92 16.61 -5.46
C GLU A 129 -12.78 15.26 -6.21
N ASN A 130 -12.58 14.13 -5.54
CA ASN A 130 -12.09 12.90 -6.21
C ASN A 130 -12.89 11.62 -5.91
N ASP A 131 -13.58 11.50 -4.78
CA ASP A 131 -14.17 10.22 -4.34
C ASP A 131 -15.30 9.75 -5.28
N HIS A 132 -16.01 10.70 -5.89
CA HIS A 132 -17.07 10.40 -6.86
C HIS A 132 -16.59 9.56 -8.05
N ASN A 133 -15.30 9.61 -8.42
CA ASN A 133 -14.72 8.81 -9.49
C ASN A 133 -14.70 7.30 -9.18
N TYR A 134 -14.85 6.93 -7.92
CA TYR A 134 -14.82 5.53 -7.45
C TYR A 134 -16.18 4.99 -7.02
N LYS A 135 -17.25 5.77 -7.21
CA LYS A 135 -18.61 5.39 -6.81
C LYS A 135 -19.06 4.04 -7.38
N GLU A 136 -18.82 3.81 -8.66
CA GLU A 136 -19.16 2.54 -9.31
C GLU A 136 -18.40 1.37 -8.70
N LEU A 137 -17.13 1.57 -8.34
CA LEU A 137 -16.29 0.55 -7.70
C LEU A 137 -16.81 0.23 -6.30
N TYR A 138 -17.26 1.22 -5.54
CA TYR A 138 -17.87 1.00 -4.22
C TYR A 138 -19.22 0.26 -4.33
N GLN A 139 -20.04 0.60 -5.32
CA GLN A 139 -21.28 -0.13 -5.61
C GLN A 139 -21.02 -1.59 -6.00
N GLN A 140 -19.94 -1.86 -6.76
CA GLN A 140 -19.53 -3.24 -7.04
C GLN A 140 -19.14 -3.98 -5.76
N ALA A 141 -18.44 -3.33 -4.82
CA ALA A 141 -18.11 -3.93 -3.53
C ALA A 141 -19.38 -4.27 -2.72
N GLU A 142 -20.34 -3.34 -2.65
CA GLU A 142 -21.61 -3.53 -1.94
C GLU A 142 -22.50 -4.64 -2.56
N ALA A 143 -22.35 -4.89 -3.86
CA ALA A 143 -23.13 -5.91 -4.58
C ALA A 143 -22.62 -7.34 -4.35
N LEU A 144 -21.39 -7.53 -3.85
CA LEU A 144 -20.80 -8.85 -3.63
C LEU A 144 -21.20 -9.40 -2.25
N PRO A 145 -21.78 -10.62 -2.18
CA PRO A 145 -22.31 -11.17 -0.92
C PRO A 145 -21.23 -11.49 0.14
N ASN A 146 -19.98 -11.67 -0.30
CA ASN A 146 -18.83 -11.95 0.55
C ASN A 146 -17.94 -10.72 0.80
N VAL A 147 -18.41 -9.52 0.45
CA VAL A 147 -17.71 -8.25 0.63
C VAL A 147 -18.56 -7.26 1.45
N ASN A 148 -17.95 -6.66 2.44
CA ASN A 148 -18.55 -5.62 3.27
C ASN A 148 -17.78 -4.30 3.01
N TYR A 149 -18.38 -3.37 2.28
CA TYR A 149 -17.80 -2.05 2.05
C TYR A 149 -18.08 -1.14 3.26
N ILE A 150 -17.03 -0.74 3.97
CA ILE A 150 -17.12 0.06 5.20
C ILE A 150 -16.78 1.54 4.93
N GLY A 151 -15.97 1.80 3.89
CA GLY A 151 -15.49 3.14 3.60
C GLY A 151 -14.38 3.61 4.54
N TYR A 152 -14.26 4.92 4.72
CA TYR A 152 -13.19 5.52 5.53
C TYR A 152 -13.32 5.17 7.02
N LYS A 153 -12.20 4.80 7.60
CA LYS A 153 -11.93 4.80 9.04
C LYS A 153 -10.54 5.33 9.30
N SER A 154 -10.36 5.94 10.48
CA SER A 154 -9.04 6.43 10.89
C SER A 154 -8.03 5.27 11.01
N ASN A 155 -6.75 5.57 10.81
CA ASN A 155 -5.69 4.55 10.96
C ASN A 155 -5.69 3.94 12.36
N ASP A 156 -5.95 4.73 13.41
CA ASP A 156 -6.03 4.24 14.79
C ASP A 156 -7.19 3.25 14.98
N TYR A 157 -8.34 3.50 14.35
CA TYR A 157 -9.44 2.55 14.35
C TYR A 157 -9.03 1.23 13.68
N ILE A 158 -8.41 1.31 12.51
CA ILE A 158 -7.97 0.11 11.76
C ILE A 158 -6.95 -0.68 12.59
N LYS A 159 -5.90 -0.02 13.10
CA LYS A 159 -4.86 -0.64 13.93
C LYS A 159 -5.47 -1.34 15.16
N SER A 160 -6.36 -0.67 15.87
CA SER A 160 -7.00 -1.22 17.09
C SER A 160 -7.91 -2.43 16.80
N ASN A 161 -8.40 -2.57 15.55
CA ASN A 161 -9.28 -3.66 15.15
C ASN A 161 -8.58 -4.72 14.29
N MET A 162 -7.29 -4.55 13.97
CA MET A 162 -6.54 -5.45 13.12
C MET A 162 -6.59 -6.92 13.59
N HIS A 163 -6.57 -7.12 14.91
CA HIS A 163 -6.63 -8.44 15.55
C HIS A 163 -7.92 -9.25 15.25
N LYS A 164 -8.93 -8.63 14.63
CA LYS A 164 -10.20 -9.29 14.25
C LYS A 164 -10.13 -9.96 12.87
N TYR A 165 -9.03 -9.79 12.16
CA TYR A 165 -8.81 -10.29 10.81
C TYR A 165 -7.78 -11.42 10.81
N ASN A 166 -7.88 -12.27 9.79
CA ASN A 166 -6.97 -13.40 9.56
C ASN A 166 -6.00 -13.10 8.42
N MET A 167 -6.46 -12.35 7.43
CA MET A 167 -5.69 -12.10 6.22
C MET A 167 -5.73 -10.62 5.82
N TYR A 168 -4.62 -10.15 5.26
CA TYR A 168 -4.52 -8.89 4.54
C TYR A 168 -4.24 -9.18 3.07
N VAL A 169 -5.12 -8.72 2.17
CA VAL A 169 -4.97 -8.96 0.74
C VAL A 169 -4.84 -7.64 0.00
N TYR A 170 -3.70 -7.45 -0.65
CA TYR A 170 -3.38 -6.23 -1.37
C TYR A 170 -2.86 -6.51 -2.78
N PRO A 171 -3.74 -6.62 -3.78
CA PRO A 171 -3.35 -6.77 -5.18
C PRO A 171 -2.91 -5.43 -5.78
N SER A 172 -1.81 -4.90 -5.26
CA SER A 172 -1.30 -3.59 -5.67
C SER A 172 -1.03 -3.53 -7.17
N ILE A 173 -1.60 -2.50 -7.81
CA ILE A 173 -1.29 -2.08 -9.19
C ILE A 173 -0.51 -0.76 -9.20
N PHE A 174 0.00 -0.36 -8.04
CA PHE A 174 0.77 0.85 -7.81
C PHE A 174 2.18 0.48 -7.34
N GLU A 175 3.22 1.10 -7.92
CA GLU A 175 4.60 0.92 -7.47
C GLU A 175 4.79 1.55 -6.08
N GLU A 176 4.61 0.76 -5.02
CA GLU A 176 4.80 1.22 -3.65
C GLU A 176 6.26 1.58 -3.38
N THR A 177 6.47 2.70 -2.68
CA THR A 177 7.81 3.09 -2.23
C THR A 177 8.17 2.50 -0.86
N SER A 178 7.17 2.24 -0.02
CA SER A 178 7.24 1.50 1.26
C SER A 178 5.82 1.38 1.82
N CYS A 179 5.30 0.18 1.92
CA CYS A 179 3.89 -0.07 2.26
C CYS A 179 3.69 -0.19 3.77
N ILE A 180 3.23 0.89 4.42
CA ILE A 180 2.96 0.90 5.87
C ILE A 180 1.82 -0.06 6.23
N SER A 181 0.75 -0.13 5.43
CA SER A 181 -0.37 -1.06 5.68
C SER A 181 0.05 -2.53 5.65
N LEU A 182 1.04 -2.90 4.82
CA LEU A 182 1.61 -4.25 4.84
C LEU A 182 2.42 -4.50 6.13
N LEU A 183 3.23 -3.52 6.56
CA LEU A 183 3.98 -3.63 7.83
C LEU A 183 3.03 -3.80 9.01
N GLU A 184 1.96 -3.01 9.06
CA GLU A 184 0.93 -3.08 10.12
C GLU A 184 0.22 -4.43 10.13
N ALA A 185 -0.16 -4.94 8.95
CA ALA A 185 -0.82 -6.25 8.83
C ALA A 185 0.08 -7.40 9.29
N MET A 186 1.35 -7.40 8.89
CA MET A 186 2.33 -8.41 9.35
C MET A 186 2.56 -8.31 10.86
N ALA A 187 2.70 -7.09 11.41
CA ALA A 187 2.84 -6.89 12.86
C ALA A 187 1.61 -7.34 13.64
N GLY A 188 0.42 -7.19 13.04
CA GLY A 188 -0.85 -7.72 13.57
C GLY A 188 -0.96 -9.24 13.50
N GLY A 189 -0.03 -9.93 12.87
CA GLY A 189 -0.03 -11.40 12.73
C GLY A 189 -0.96 -11.93 11.63
N LEU A 190 -1.36 -11.08 10.68
CA LEU A 190 -2.22 -11.48 9.58
C LEU A 190 -1.42 -12.25 8.50
N TYR A 191 -2.05 -13.24 7.87
CA TYR A 191 -1.52 -13.82 6.66
C TYR A 191 -1.64 -12.81 5.51
N CYS A 192 -0.51 -12.43 4.90
CA CYS A 192 -0.48 -11.37 3.90
C CYS A 192 -0.33 -11.93 2.49
N ILE A 193 -1.19 -11.49 1.56
CA ILE A 193 -1.09 -11.79 0.11
C ILE A 193 -0.97 -10.46 -0.63
N THR A 194 0.09 -10.28 -1.41
CA THR A 194 0.32 -9.04 -2.15
C THR A 194 1.05 -9.29 -3.47
N THR A 195 1.13 -8.27 -4.34
CA THR A 195 2.00 -8.33 -5.52
C THR A 195 3.45 -8.07 -5.13
N ASN A 196 4.37 -8.39 -6.04
CA ASN A 196 5.79 -8.06 -5.89
C ASN A 196 6.16 -6.70 -6.52
N LEU A 197 5.18 -5.81 -6.71
CA LEU A 197 5.33 -4.54 -7.41
C LEU A 197 5.97 -3.46 -6.52
N GLY A 198 6.92 -2.70 -7.08
CA GLY A 198 7.60 -1.65 -6.34
C GLY A 198 8.44 -2.18 -5.17
N ALA A 199 8.38 -1.50 -4.03
CA ALA A 199 9.09 -1.88 -2.81
C ALA A 199 8.33 -2.89 -1.94
N LEU A 200 7.26 -3.54 -2.44
CA LEU A 200 6.49 -4.51 -1.63
C LEU A 200 7.33 -5.70 -1.20
N PHE A 201 8.19 -6.23 -2.08
CA PHE A 201 9.10 -7.31 -1.73
C PHE A 201 10.14 -6.87 -0.67
N GLU A 202 10.67 -5.65 -0.78
CA GLU A 202 11.59 -5.11 0.24
C GLU A 202 10.86 -4.86 1.58
N THR A 203 9.59 -4.44 1.53
CA THR A 203 8.78 -4.16 2.72
C THR A 203 8.40 -5.44 3.47
N GLY A 204 7.95 -6.47 2.74
CA GLY A 204 7.42 -7.70 3.33
C GLY A 204 8.48 -8.80 3.50
N ALA A 205 9.66 -8.64 2.89
CA ALA A 205 10.70 -9.67 2.82
C ALA A 205 10.11 -11.02 2.36
N GLU A 206 10.32 -12.09 3.09
CA GLU A 206 9.84 -13.45 2.77
C GLU A 206 8.51 -13.83 3.45
N PHE A 207 7.88 -12.90 4.20
CA PHE A 207 6.69 -13.23 4.99
C PHE A 207 5.39 -13.31 4.18
N PRO A 208 5.08 -12.38 3.24
CA PRO A 208 3.86 -12.48 2.44
C PRO A 208 3.93 -13.58 1.37
N MET A 209 2.77 -14.10 1.01
CA MET A 209 2.58 -14.76 -0.26
C MET A 209 2.61 -13.72 -1.38
N TYR A 210 3.57 -13.84 -2.30
CA TYR A 210 3.69 -12.93 -3.43
C TYR A 210 3.04 -13.50 -4.69
N ILE A 211 2.11 -12.73 -5.23
CA ILE A 211 1.54 -12.95 -6.56
C ILE A 211 2.35 -12.09 -7.55
N VAL A 212 2.94 -12.72 -8.55
CA VAL A 212 3.67 -12.00 -9.59
C VAL A 212 2.72 -11.05 -10.31
N TYR A 213 3.09 -9.75 -10.31
CA TYR A 213 2.31 -8.71 -10.97
C TYR A 213 2.05 -9.01 -12.44
N ASP A 214 0.89 -8.63 -12.90
CA ASP A 214 0.44 -8.81 -14.29
C ASP A 214 -0.33 -7.57 -14.71
N ASP A 215 0.05 -6.95 -15.82
CA ASP A 215 -0.63 -5.77 -16.38
C ASP A 215 -2.06 -6.08 -16.83
N ASN A 216 -2.36 -7.35 -17.09
CA ASN A 216 -3.72 -7.80 -17.30
C ASN A 216 -4.41 -8.00 -15.94
N HIS A 217 -5.15 -6.98 -15.50
CA HIS A 217 -5.83 -6.98 -14.21
C HIS A 217 -6.84 -8.11 -14.02
N ARG A 218 -7.41 -8.64 -15.10
CA ARG A 218 -8.29 -9.82 -15.03
C ARG A 218 -7.50 -11.06 -14.64
N ARG A 219 -6.36 -11.32 -15.29
CA ARG A 219 -5.46 -12.42 -14.92
C ARG A 219 -4.90 -12.25 -13.51
N LEU A 220 -4.60 -10.99 -13.15
CA LEU A 220 -4.14 -10.69 -11.79
C LEU A 220 -5.22 -11.04 -10.75
N ALA A 221 -6.49 -10.67 -11.00
CA ALA A 221 -7.62 -11.03 -10.16
C ALA A 221 -7.80 -12.56 -10.04
N GLU A 222 -7.67 -13.28 -11.15
CA GLU A 222 -7.71 -14.76 -11.16
C GLU A 222 -6.61 -15.36 -10.26
N LYS A 223 -5.37 -14.88 -10.39
CA LYS A 223 -4.25 -15.33 -9.54
C LYS A 223 -4.51 -15.06 -8.05
N PHE A 224 -5.06 -13.88 -7.72
CA PHE A 224 -5.43 -13.55 -6.34
C PHE A 224 -6.58 -14.41 -5.81
N GLY A 225 -7.61 -14.66 -6.62
CA GLY A 225 -8.70 -15.57 -6.26
C GLY A 225 -8.20 -16.96 -5.89
N TYR A 226 -7.33 -17.54 -6.72
CA TYR A 226 -6.66 -18.82 -6.41
C TYR A 226 -5.77 -18.74 -5.17
N GLY A 227 -5.01 -17.65 -5.00
CA GLY A 227 -4.15 -17.47 -3.85
C GLY A 227 -4.93 -17.35 -2.54
N ILE A 228 -6.07 -16.66 -2.54
CA ILE A 228 -6.98 -16.56 -1.38
C ILE A 228 -7.55 -17.93 -1.01
N GLU A 229 -8.06 -18.69 -1.99
CA GLU A 229 -8.60 -20.04 -1.76
C GLU A 229 -7.52 -21.01 -1.26
N ALA A 230 -6.30 -20.93 -1.78
CA ALA A 230 -5.21 -21.82 -1.38
C ALA A 230 -4.65 -21.51 0.01
N ALA A 231 -4.84 -20.29 0.52
CA ALA A 231 -4.37 -19.85 1.83
C ALA A 231 -5.43 -20.02 2.93
N ALA A 232 -6.65 -20.37 2.56
CA ALA A 232 -7.80 -20.55 3.45
C ALA A 232 -7.97 -22.00 3.90
#